data_b7c9b98cb4900ef4c74299db6d085930
#
_entry.id   b7c9b98cb4900ef4c74299db6d085930
#
_cell.length_a   1.000
_cell.length_b   1.000
_cell.length_c   1.000
_cell.angle_alpha   90.00
_cell.angle_beta   90.00
_cell.angle_gamma   90.00
#
_symmetry.space_group_name_H-M   'P 1'
#
loop_
_entity.id
_entity.type
_entity.pdbx_description
1 polymer ?
#
loop_
_entity_poly.entity_id
_entity_poly.type
_entity_poly.pdbx_seq_one_letter_code
_entity_poly.pdbx_strand_id
1 'polypeptide(L)'
;MITAVDHVQLAAPPGAEERLRTYYVDVLGMTEIPKPPLLAARGGCWFQAGGVQLHLGIEKDFRPADKAHPGLRVAGIERYGARLRAQGARVEWDENLPGHRRFYSQDPVGNRLEFLEPLTAV
;
A
#
# COMPACT_ATOMS: atom_id res chain seq x y z
N MET A 1 22.96 -6.75 -12.86
CA MET A 1 22.13 -7.82 -12.28
C MET A 1 21.13 -7.20 -11.29
N ILE A 2 19.86 -7.53 -11.45
CA ILE A 2 18.84 -7.06 -10.51
C ILE A 2 19.03 -7.81 -9.18
N THR A 3 18.99 -7.08 -8.06
CA THR A 3 19.23 -7.68 -6.74
C THR A 3 18.00 -7.63 -5.82
N ALA A 4 17.12 -6.65 -6.00
CA ALA A 4 15.93 -6.51 -5.15
C ALA A 4 14.97 -5.50 -5.75
N VAL A 5 13.77 -5.44 -5.20
CA VAL A 5 12.87 -4.31 -5.42
C VAL A 5 13.26 -3.23 -4.42
N ASP A 6 13.60 -2.04 -4.88
CA ASP A 6 13.94 -0.91 -4.02
C ASP A 6 12.66 -0.25 -3.47
N HIS A 7 11.73 0.03 -4.35
CA HIS A 7 10.44 0.60 -3.97
C HIS A 7 9.41 0.28 -5.05
N VAL A 8 8.15 0.46 -4.71
CA VAL A 8 7.05 0.42 -5.66
C VAL A 8 6.41 1.81 -5.66
N GLN A 9 6.24 2.39 -6.85
CA GLN A 9 5.54 3.65 -6.97
C GLN A 9 4.13 3.43 -7.49
N LEU A 10 3.17 3.97 -6.75
CA LEU A 10 1.80 4.10 -7.16
C LEU A 10 1.55 5.57 -7.53
N ALA A 11 0.40 5.84 -8.10
CA ALA A 11 0.05 7.19 -8.50
C ALA A 11 -1.14 7.70 -7.68
N ALA A 12 -1.32 9.01 -7.69
CA ALA A 12 -2.44 9.66 -7.01
C ALA A 12 -2.75 10.98 -7.71
N PRO A 13 -3.98 11.47 -7.61
CA PRO A 13 -4.31 12.76 -8.21
C PRO A 13 -3.72 13.93 -7.43
N PRO A 14 -3.57 15.10 -8.06
CA PRO A 14 -3.13 16.30 -7.34
C PRO A 14 -3.99 16.57 -6.12
N GLY A 15 -3.33 16.98 -5.01
CA GLY A 15 -4.01 17.35 -3.77
C GLY A 15 -4.39 16.20 -2.87
N ALA A 16 -3.93 14.98 -3.15
CA ALA A 16 -4.32 13.79 -2.38
C ALA A 16 -3.45 13.53 -1.15
N GLU A 17 -2.40 14.30 -0.92
CA GLU A 17 -1.39 13.98 0.09
C GLU A 17 -1.95 13.74 1.49
N GLU A 18 -2.88 14.57 1.94
CA GLU A 18 -3.48 14.41 3.27
C GLU A 18 -4.20 13.07 3.42
N ARG A 19 -5.00 12.70 2.43
CA ARG A 19 -5.72 11.43 2.44
C ARG A 19 -4.75 10.24 2.39
N LEU A 20 -3.67 10.39 1.65
CA LEU A 20 -2.65 9.35 1.55
C LEU A 20 -1.95 9.15 2.90
N ARG A 21 -1.60 10.24 3.60
CA ARG A 21 -0.98 10.15 4.91
C ARG A 21 -1.90 9.46 5.91
N THR A 22 -3.17 9.82 5.93
CA THR A 22 -4.14 9.19 6.82
C THR A 22 -4.20 7.69 6.59
N TYR A 23 -4.24 7.27 5.33
CA TYR A 23 -4.34 5.84 5.02
C TYR A 23 -3.04 5.10 5.28
N TYR A 24 -1.94 5.55 4.68
CA TYR A 24 -0.69 4.80 4.73
C TYR A 24 -0.05 4.84 6.12
N VAL A 25 -0.18 5.95 6.85
CA VAL A 25 0.38 6.05 8.20
C VAL A 25 -0.61 5.55 9.25
N ASP A 26 -1.80 6.14 9.32
CA ASP A 26 -2.71 5.84 10.42
C ASP A 26 -3.41 4.49 10.27
N VAL A 27 -3.81 4.13 9.06
CA VAL A 27 -4.50 2.85 8.82
C VAL A 27 -3.52 1.71 8.63
N LEU A 28 -2.58 1.82 7.67
CA LEU A 28 -1.64 0.75 7.39
C LEU A 28 -0.51 0.63 8.41
N GLY A 29 -0.17 1.70 9.10
CA GLY A 29 0.91 1.68 10.09
C GLY A 29 2.30 1.91 9.51
N MET A 30 2.39 2.50 8.31
CA MET A 30 3.67 2.88 7.73
C MET A 30 4.17 4.21 8.30
N THR A 31 5.44 4.51 8.07
CA THR A 31 6.04 5.79 8.45
C THR A 31 6.28 6.60 7.20
N GLU A 32 5.86 7.85 7.19
CA GLU A 32 6.22 8.76 6.10
C GLU A 32 7.69 9.12 6.20
N ILE A 33 8.41 9.04 5.06
CA ILE A 33 9.82 9.41 4.99
C ILE A 33 9.97 10.62 4.08
N PRO A 34 10.98 11.49 4.36
CA PRO A 34 11.15 12.71 3.58
C PRO A 34 11.63 12.41 2.16
N LYS A 35 11.15 13.23 1.23
CA LYS A 35 11.60 13.20 -0.15
C LYS A 35 12.78 14.16 -0.32
N PRO A 36 13.76 13.85 -1.18
CA PRO A 36 14.80 14.81 -1.51
C PRO A 36 14.18 16.12 -2.03
N PRO A 37 14.81 17.27 -1.77
CA PRO A 37 14.21 18.58 -2.12
C PRO A 37 13.76 18.70 -3.58
N LEU A 38 14.54 18.19 -4.51
CA LEU A 38 14.19 18.27 -5.94
C LEU A 38 12.92 17.48 -6.25
N LEU A 39 12.71 16.34 -5.56
CA LEU A 39 11.53 15.50 -5.76
C LEU A 39 10.34 15.98 -4.91
N ALA A 40 10.60 16.62 -3.77
CA ALA A 40 9.54 17.14 -2.92
C ALA A 40 8.69 18.18 -3.66
N ALA A 41 9.31 18.96 -4.54
CA ALA A 41 8.60 19.98 -5.34
C ALA A 41 7.56 19.38 -6.29
N ARG A 42 7.66 18.09 -6.60
CA ARG A 42 6.73 17.41 -7.49
C ARG A 42 5.46 16.92 -6.78
N GLY A 43 5.39 17.09 -5.46
CA GLY A 43 4.29 16.57 -4.66
C GLY A 43 4.40 15.07 -4.40
N GLY A 44 3.38 14.50 -3.78
CA GLY A 44 3.35 13.09 -3.43
C GLY A 44 3.99 12.80 -2.09
N CYS A 45 4.01 11.51 -1.73
CA CYS A 45 4.48 11.06 -0.43
C CYS A 45 5.26 9.76 -0.56
N TRP A 46 6.23 9.55 0.31
CA TRP A 46 6.97 8.30 0.44
C TRP A 46 6.71 7.69 1.81
N PHE A 47 6.41 6.39 1.83
CA PHE A 47 6.12 5.65 3.06
C PHE A 47 7.00 4.42 3.18
N GLN A 48 7.33 4.05 4.41
CA GLN A 48 8.19 2.90 4.68
C GLN A 48 7.65 2.08 5.84
N ALA A 49 7.76 0.76 5.73
CA ALA A 49 7.52 -0.18 6.81
C ALA A 49 8.52 -1.32 6.66
N GLY A 50 9.46 -1.44 7.62
CA GLY A 50 10.53 -2.41 7.50
C GLY A 50 11.32 -2.23 6.21
N GLY A 51 11.46 -3.30 5.44
CA GLY A 51 12.14 -3.26 4.15
C GLY A 51 11.27 -2.86 2.98
N VAL A 52 10.04 -2.41 3.22
CA VAL A 52 9.09 -2.06 2.17
C VAL A 52 8.97 -0.56 2.05
N GLN A 53 9.10 -0.03 0.83
CA GLN A 53 8.82 1.36 0.53
C GLN A 53 7.75 1.48 -0.55
N LEU A 54 6.76 2.30 -0.28
CA LEU A 54 5.73 2.67 -1.24
C LEU A 54 5.82 4.16 -1.48
N HIS A 55 5.94 4.55 -2.74
CA HIS A 55 5.97 5.94 -3.15
C HIS A 55 4.66 6.26 -3.86
N LEU A 56 4.07 7.40 -3.54
CA LEU A 56 2.86 7.89 -4.20
C LEU A 56 3.25 9.11 -5.02
N GLY A 57 3.23 8.97 -6.35
CA GLY A 57 3.57 10.05 -7.26
C GLY A 57 2.32 10.74 -7.80
N ILE A 58 2.35 12.05 -7.91
CA ILE A 58 1.21 12.82 -8.41
C ILE A 58 1.14 12.69 -9.91
N GLU A 59 -0.04 12.33 -10.40
CA GLU A 59 -0.30 12.15 -11.82
C GLU A 59 -1.51 12.96 -12.22
N LYS A 60 -1.34 13.90 -13.13
CA LYS A 60 -2.45 14.62 -13.73
C LYS A 60 -3.28 13.61 -14.53
N ASP A 61 -4.59 13.74 -14.49
CA ASP A 61 -5.52 12.81 -15.14
C ASP A 61 -5.40 11.37 -14.61
N PHE A 62 -5.15 11.27 -13.30
CA PHE A 62 -4.97 9.99 -12.62
C PHE A 62 -6.18 9.08 -12.79
N ARG A 63 -5.89 7.80 -13.06
CA ARG A 63 -6.88 6.72 -13.02
C ARG A 63 -6.26 5.52 -12.32
N PRO A 64 -6.91 4.98 -11.28
CA PRO A 64 -6.36 3.80 -10.61
C PRO A 64 -6.38 2.59 -11.55
N ALA A 65 -5.36 1.75 -11.44
CA ALA A 65 -5.31 0.52 -12.21
C ALA A 65 -6.34 -0.48 -11.67
N ASP A 66 -7.04 -1.15 -12.57
CA ASP A 66 -7.99 -2.19 -12.18
C ASP A 66 -7.28 -3.49 -11.79
N LYS A 67 -6.15 -3.77 -12.40
CA LYS A 67 -5.47 -5.05 -12.23
C LYS A 67 -4.13 -4.93 -11.50
N ALA A 68 -3.29 -4.00 -11.92
CA ALA A 68 -1.95 -3.85 -11.34
C ALA A 68 -2.02 -3.43 -9.89
N HIS A 69 -1.24 -4.09 -9.03
CA HIS A 69 -1.23 -3.81 -7.60
C HIS A 69 -0.01 -4.44 -6.95
N PRO A 70 0.49 -3.86 -5.85
CA PRO A 70 1.53 -4.50 -5.08
C PRO A 70 0.95 -5.58 -4.17
N GLY A 71 1.71 -6.65 -3.97
CA GLY A 71 1.42 -7.67 -2.97
C GLY A 71 2.32 -7.43 -1.76
N LEU A 72 1.71 -7.19 -0.61
CA LEU A 72 2.41 -6.83 0.61
C LEU A 72 2.25 -7.94 1.64
N ARG A 73 3.38 -8.54 2.05
CA ARG A 73 3.34 -9.58 3.06
C ARG A 73 3.18 -8.96 4.44
N VAL A 74 2.27 -9.52 5.22
CA VAL A 74 2.02 -9.07 6.60
C VAL A 74 2.10 -10.24 7.55
N ALA A 75 2.35 -9.96 8.82
CA ALA A 75 2.30 -10.92 9.90
C ALA A 75 1.01 -10.71 10.69
N GLY A 76 0.30 -11.80 11.01
CA GLY A 76 -0.96 -11.70 11.75
C GLY A 76 -2.07 -11.10 10.90
N ILE A 77 -2.26 -11.65 9.71
CA ILE A 77 -3.17 -11.06 8.71
C ILE A 77 -4.61 -10.93 9.19
N GLU A 78 -5.09 -11.87 10.02
CA GLU A 78 -6.47 -11.77 10.54
C GLU A 78 -6.65 -10.51 11.39
N ARG A 79 -5.69 -10.26 12.28
CA ARG A 79 -5.71 -9.06 13.12
C ARG A 79 -5.52 -7.80 12.29
N TYR A 80 -4.65 -7.87 11.29
CA TYR A 80 -4.39 -6.72 10.43
C TYR A 80 -5.64 -6.35 9.63
N GLY A 81 -6.32 -7.35 9.06
CA GLY A 81 -7.58 -7.12 8.36
C GLY A 81 -8.65 -6.52 9.24
N ALA A 82 -8.76 -7.00 10.50
CA ALA A 82 -9.70 -6.45 11.45
C ALA A 82 -9.38 -4.98 11.78
N ARG A 83 -8.09 -4.66 11.92
CA ARG A 83 -7.63 -3.28 12.14
C ARG A 83 -8.04 -2.37 10.98
N LEU A 84 -7.80 -2.79 9.74
CA LEU A 84 -8.15 -1.99 8.58
C LEU A 84 -9.66 -1.77 8.52
N ARG A 85 -10.42 -2.83 8.72
CA ARG A 85 -11.88 -2.73 8.67
C ARG A 85 -12.44 -1.80 9.75
N ALA A 86 -11.88 -1.87 10.96
CA ALA A 86 -12.29 -1.00 12.06
C ALA A 86 -12.02 0.48 11.75
N GLN A 87 -11.08 0.77 10.88
CA GLN A 87 -10.75 2.13 10.46
C GLN A 87 -11.47 2.53 9.15
N GLY A 88 -12.43 1.73 8.71
CA GLY A 88 -13.25 2.05 7.55
C GLY A 88 -12.62 1.65 6.22
N ALA A 89 -11.49 0.97 6.23
CA ALA A 89 -10.88 0.49 4.99
C ALA A 89 -11.59 -0.75 4.48
N ARG A 90 -11.57 -0.92 3.16
CA ARG A 90 -12.14 -2.09 2.52
C ARG A 90 -11.27 -3.31 2.81
N VAL A 91 -11.89 -4.42 3.18
CA VAL A 91 -11.19 -5.70 3.38
C VAL A 91 -12.00 -6.77 2.67
N GLU A 92 -11.43 -7.35 1.63
CA GLU A 92 -12.10 -8.32 0.79
C GLU A 92 -11.25 -9.58 0.76
N TRP A 93 -11.65 -10.57 1.56
CA TRP A 93 -10.92 -11.83 1.66
C TRP A 93 -11.04 -12.62 0.37
N ASP A 94 -9.94 -13.28 -0.03
CA ASP A 94 -9.87 -14.10 -1.23
C ASP A 94 -9.13 -15.38 -0.91
N GLU A 95 -9.73 -16.51 -1.28
CA GLU A 95 -9.20 -17.84 -0.94
C GLU A 95 -8.59 -18.55 -2.16
N ASN A 96 -8.36 -17.84 -3.25
CA ASN A 96 -7.93 -18.45 -4.50
C ASN A 96 -6.40 -18.58 -4.65
N LEU A 97 -5.62 -18.16 -3.67
CA LEU A 97 -4.17 -18.31 -3.69
C LEU A 97 -3.76 -19.47 -2.79
N PRO A 98 -3.38 -20.62 -3.38
CA PRO A 98 -2.97 -21.77 -2.56
C PRO A 98 -1.81 -21.44 -1.63
N GLY A 99 -1.84 -21.93 -0.41
CA GLY A 99 -0.78 -21.77 0.55
C GLY A 99 -0.71 -20.41 1.22
N HIS A 100 -1.72 -19.56 1.00
CA HIS A 100 -1.72 -18.21 1.54
C HIS A 100 -3.10 -17.85 2.07
N ARG A 101 -3.11 -16.97 3.06
CA ARG A 101 -4.28 -16.23 3.48
C ARG A 101 -4.11 -14.81 2.95
N ARG A 102 -5.11 -14.27 2.26
CA ARG A 102 -4.95 -12.91 1.69
C ARG A 102 -6.27 -12.15 1.64
N PHE A 103 -6.14 -10.82 1.59
CA PHE A 103 -7.27 -9.96 1.28
C PHE A 103 -6.82 -8.80 0.38
N TYR A 104 -7.79 -8.26 -0.33
CA TYR A 104 -7.59 -7.04 -1.12
C TYR A 104 -8.17 -5.86 -0.39
N SER A 105 -7.55 -4.70 -0.61
CA SER A 105 -8.02 -3.42 -0.12
C SER A 105 -7.82 -2.37 -1.20
N GLN A 106 -8.28 -1.16 -0.93
CA GLN A 106 -8.03 -0.01 -1.80
C GLN A 106 -7.59 1.15 -0.93
N ASP A 107 -6.62 1.93 -1.44
CA ASP A 107 -6.27 3.17 -0.77
C ASP A 107 -7.32 4.25 -1.07
N PRO A 108 -7.23 5.45 -0.46
CA PRO A 108 -8.30 6.44 -0.60
C PRO A 108 -8.46 7.02 -2.01
N VAL A 109 -7.52 6.77 -2.90
CA VAL A 109 -7.63 7.23 -4.29
C VAL A 109 -7.94 6.09 -5.26
N GLY A 110 -8.18 4.89 -4.75
CA GLY A 110 -8.62 3.74 -5.53
C GLY A 110 -7.52 2.78 -5.96
N ASN A 111 -6.26 3.00 -5.56
CA ASN A 111 -5.21 2.04 -5.86
C ASN A 111 -5.49 0.72 -5.16
N ARG A 112 -5.40 -0.37 -5.92
CA ARG A 112 -5.62 -1.72 -5.41
C ARG A 112 -4.38 -2.19 -4.64
N LEU A 113 -4.61 -2.80 -3.49
CA LEU A 113 -3.56 -3.38 -2.66
C LEU A 113 -3.92 -4.81 -2.29
N GLU A 114 -2.92 -5.67 -2.25
CA GLU A 114 -3.09 -7.04 -1.78
C GLU A 114 -2.24 -7.23 -0.52
N PHE A 115 -2.82 -7.82 0.51
CA PHE A 115 -2.11 -8.20 1.74
C PHE A 115 -2.17 -9.70 1.87
N LEU A 116 -1.02 -10.34 2.14
CA LEU A 116 -0.99 -11.80 2.17
C LEU A 116 -0.01 -12.31 3.23
N GLU A 117 -0.30 -13.51 3.71
CA GLU A 117 0.55 -14.20 4.67
C GLU A 117 0.56 -15.67 4.30
N PRO A 118 1.75 -16.31 4.22
CA PRO A 118 1.82 -17.74 3.98
C PRO A 118 1.07 -18.49 5.09
N LEU A 119 0.26 -19.46 4.69
CA LEU A 119 -0.25 -20.45 5.64
C LEU A 119 0.97 -21.20 6.16
N THR A 120 0.97 -21.43 7.43
CA THR A 120 2.13 -21.87 8.15
C THR A 120 2.94 -22.94 7.42
N ALA A 121 4.15 -22.60 7.08
CA ALA A 121 5.15 -23.62 6.84
C ALA A 121 5.49 -24.22 8.19
N VAL A 122 5.33 -25.49 8.30
CA VAL A 122 5.69 -26.21 9.52
C VAL A 122 7.22 -26.24 9.65
#